data_0f273073c2c9be6837af2a7818c97549
#
_entry.id   0f273073c2c9be6837af2a7818c97549
#
_cell.length_a   1.000
_cell.length_b   1.000
_cell.length_c   1.000
_cell.angle_alpha   90.00
_cell.angle_beta   90.00
_cell.angle_gamma   90.00
#
_symmetry.space_group_name_H-M   'P 1'
#
loop_
_entity.id
_entity.type
_entity.pdbx_description
1 polymer ?
#
loop_
_entity_poly.entity_id
_entity_poly.type
_entity_poly.pdbx_seq_one_letter_code
_entity_poly.pdbx_strand_id
1 'polypeptide(L)'
;MYSSLVNAIHGRHVRMVFDDDPDWYYDGRMSVGKPEADMVGYIRIPIKGTLKPYKYSNYTSIDGWDWDPLDFESGVARDYKDIEIDGTTTVTVLGSVMPVVPVITVSSSSGTMTCVYDGVSYSLVNGDNRIPAMSIQAGESMLIFSGHGTVSIDFREGSL
;
A
#
# COMPACT_ATOMS: atom_id res chain seq x y z
N MET A 1 10.04 -32.46 8.92
CA MET A 1 9.54 -31.61 7.83
C MET A 1 8.06 -31.20 8.00
N TYR A 2 7.09 -32.12 8.10
CA TYR A 2 5.66 -31.77 8.28
C TYR A 2 5.41 -30.90 9.53
N SER A 3 5.91 -31.32 10.69
CA SER A 3 5.74 -30.56 11.95
C SER A 3 6.33 -29.16 11.88
N SER A 4 7.45 -29.00 11.17
CA SER A 4 8.06 -27.67 10.97
C SER A 4 7.18 -26.78 10.13
N LEU A 5 6.57 -27.30 9.05
CA LEU A 5 5.62 -26.57 8.21
C LEU A 5 4.38 -26.17 9.00
N VAL A 6 3.78 -27.10 9.76
CA VAL A 6 2.62 -26.82 10.61
C VAL A 6 2.94 -25.72 11.61
N ASN A 7 4.07 -25.82 12.32
CA ASN A 7 4.47 -24.82 13.31
C ASN A 7 4.76 -23.44 12.69
N ALA A 8 5.17 -23.41 11.43
CA ALA A 8 5.49 -22.16 10.73
C ALA A 8 4.23 -21.38 10.31
N ILE A 9 3.21 -22.06 9.76
CA ILE A 9 2.11 -21.37 9.06
C ILE A 9 0.71 -21.73 9.55
N HIS A 10 0.50 -22.88 10.22
CA HIS A 10 -0.85 -23.33 10.61
C HIS A 10 -1.48 -22.38 11.63
N GLY A 11 -2.66 -21.85 11.31
CA GLY A 11 -3.40 -20.92 12.15
C GLY A 11 -2.81 -19.51 12.26
N ARG A 12 -1.68 -19.27 11.60
CA ARG A 12 -1.00 -17.97 11.62
C ARG A 12 -1.52 -17.05 10.53
N HIS A 13 -1.41 -15.77 10.80
CA HIS A 13 -1.55 -14.70 9.81
C HIS A 13 -0.23 -14.59 9.05
N VAL A 14 -0.28 -14.74 7.73
CA VAL A 14 0.92 -14.77 6.88
C VAL A 14 0.71 -13.94 5.63
N ARG A 15 1.81 -13.46 5.08
CA ARG A 15 1.87 -12.91 3.73
C ARG A 15 2.32 -14.03 2.79
N MET A 16 1.62 -14.16 1.67
CA MET A 16 1.92 -15.14 0.63
C MET A 16 2.23 -14.41 -0.66
N VAL A 17 3.41 -14.66 -1.18
CA VAL A 17 3.88 -14.16 -2.48
C VAL A 17 3.96 -15.34 -3.42
N PHE A 18 3.51 -15.18 -4.67
CA PHE A 18 3.69 -16.17 -5.73
C PHE A 18 4.93 -15.82 -6.56
N ASP A 19 5.66 -16.82 -7.00
CA ASP A 19 6.89 -16.63 -7.78
C ASP A 19 6.63 -16.00 -9.17
N ASP A 20 5.42 -16.15 -9.68
CA ASP A 20 4.95 -15.56 -10.96
C ASP A 20 4.37 -14.15 -10.78
N ASP A 21 4.19 -13.68 -9.54
CA ASP A 21 3.68 -12.33 -9.23
C ASP A 21 4.41 -11.75 -7.98
N PRO A 22 5.75 -11.58 -8.05
CA PRO A 22 6.59 -11.28 -6.89
C PRO A 22 6.38 -9.88 -6.29
N ASP A 23 5.80 -8.95 -7.04
CA ASP A 23 5.55 -7.58 -6.60
C ASP A 23 4.32 -7.46 -5.71
N TRP A 24 3.54 -8.53 -5.59
CA TRP A 24 2.30 -8.57 -4.86
C TRP A 24 2.27 -9.66 -3.80
N TYR A 25 1.55 -9.42 -2.71
CA TYR A 25 1.29 -10.43 -1.70
C TYR A 25 -0.18 -10.51 -1.33
N TYR A 26 -0.61 -11.71 -0.97
CA TYR A 26 -1.89 -11.95 -0.32
C TYR A 26 -1.70 -12.01 1.18
N ASP A 27 -2.64 -11.44 1.93
CA ASP A 27 -2.61 -11.39 3.39
C ASP A 27 -3.76 -12.20 3.98
N GLY A 28 -3.47 -13.11 4.90
CA GLY A 28 -4.51 -13.94 5.49
C GLY A 28 -4.01 -15.04 6.40
N ARG A 29 -4.92 -15.95 6.75
CA ARG A 29 -4.64 -17.08 7.62
C ARG A 29 -4.52 -18.36 6.81
N MET A 30 -3.48 -19.15 7.11
CA MET A 30 -3.23 -20.44 6.49
C MET A 30 -3.52 -21.58 7.44
N SER A 31 -4.00 -22.69 6.87
CA SER A 31 -4.15 -23.96 7.56
C SER A 31 -3.47 -25.08 6.78
N VAL A 32 -2.73 -25.91 7.47
CA VAL A 32 -2.07 -27.09 6.92
C VAL A 32 -2.93 -28.31 7.24
N GLY A 33 -3.33 -29.03 6.21
CA GLY A 33 -4.07 -30.28 6.34
C GLY A 33 -3.17 -31.46 6.65
N LYS A 34 -3.77 -32.63 6.84
CA LYS A 34 -3.04 -33.87 7.09
C LYS A 34 -2.30 -34.30 5.82
N PRO A 35 -1.09 -34.89 5.97
CA PRO A 35 -0.41 -35.49 4.84
C PRO A 35 -1.25 -36.63 4.24
N GLU A 36 -1.33 -36.67 2.93
CA GLU A 36 -1.98 -37.73 2.17
C GLU A 36 -0.94 -38.44 1.32
N ALA A 37 -0.91 -39.76 1.38
CA ALA A 37 -0.03 -40.55 0.54
C ALA A 37 -0.68 -40.76 -0.84
N ASP A 38 0.08 -40.54 -1.90
CA ASP A 38 -0.33 -40.82 -3.27
C ASP A 38 0.12 -42.23 -3.67
N MET A 39 -0.57 -42.84 -4.67
CA MET A 39 -0.25 -44.19 -5.18
C MET A 39 1.16 -44.29 -5.78
N VAL A 40 1.81 -43.18 -6.07
CA VAL A 40 3.14 -43.09 -6.67
C VAL A 40 4.24 -42.85 -5.66
N GLY A 41 3.92 -42.87 -4.34
CA GLY A 41 4.90 -42.71 -3.25
C GLY A 41 5.23 -41.26 -2.89
N TYR A 42 4.47 -40.28 -3.40
CA TYR A 42 4.56 -38.88 -2.99
C TYR A 42 3.64 -38.61 -1.78
N ILE A 43 4.06 -37.66 -0.97
CA ILE A 43 3.25 -37.13 0.15
C ILE A 43 2.71 -35.76 -0.27
N ARG A 44 1.40 -35.64 -0.38
CA ARG A 44 0.72 -34.38 -0.62
C ARG A 44 0.32 -33.77 0.72
N ILE A 45 0.65 -32.51 0.93
CA ILE A 45 0.22 -31.74 2.11
C ILE A 45 -0.70 -30.62 1.61
N PRO A 46 -2.01 -30.70 1.87
CA PRO A 46 -2.93 -29.64 1.46
C PRO A 46 -2.74 -28.42 2.35
N ILE A 47 -2.58 -27.25 1.73
CA ILE A 47 -2.56 -25.96 2.40
C ILE A 47 -3.78 -25.17 1.94
N LYS A 48 -4.56 -24.65 2.89
CA LYS A 48 -5.73 -23.81 2.62
C LYS A 48 -5.52 -22.45 3.24
N GLY A 49 -5.87 -21.39 2.49
CA GLY A 49 -5.80 -20.02 2.95
C GLY A 49 -7.18 -19.36 2.96
N THR A 50 -7.45 -18.58 4.00
CA THR A 50 -8.53 -17.57 4.00
C THR A 50 -7.85 -16.22 3.89
N LEU A 51 -7.92 -15.63 2.70
CA LEU A 51 -7.19 -14.44 2.33
C LEU A 51 -8.12 -13.23 2.30
N LYS A 52 -7.56 -12.03 2.48
CA LYS A 52 -8.25 -10.78 2.21
C LYS A 52 -8.62 -10.69 0.72
N PRO A 53 -9.64 -9.89 0.35
CA PRO A 53 -10.15 -9.86 -1.03
C PRO A 53 -9.17 -9.23 -2.02
N TYR A 54 -8.24 -8.40 -1.56
CA TYR A 54 -7.22 -7.76 -2.40
C TYR A 54 -5.85 -8.37 -2.18
N LYS A 55 -5.05 -8.43 -3.23
CA LYS A 55 -3.60 -8.53 -3.13
C LYS A 55 -3.03 -7.13 -2.92
N TYR A 56 -1.91 -7.04 -2.23
CA TYR A 56 -1.28 -5.78 -1.85
C TYR A 56 0.10 -5.69 -2.49
N SER A 57 0.46 -4.51 -2.97
CA SER A 57 1.82 -4.25 -3.47
C SER A 57 2.85 -4.50 -2.35
N ASN A 58 4.00 -5.06 -2.69
CA ASN A 58 5.13 -5.17 -1.77
C ASN A 58 5.75 -3.81 -1.47
N TYR A 59 5.53 -2.84 -2.33
CA TYR A 59 6.05 -1.46 -2.22
C TYR A 59 4.96 -0.52 -1.73
N THR A 60 5.38 0.57 -1.11
CA THR A 60 4.52 1.72 -0.81
C THR A 60 4.79 2.84 -1.80
N SER A 61 3.92 3.83 -1.82
CA SER A 61 4.03 4.99 -2.72
C SER A 61 5.28 5.86 -2.50
N ILE A 62 5.95 5.70 -1.35
CA ILE A 62 7.20 6.39 -1.02
C ILE A 62 8.44 5.51 -1.15
N ASP A 63 8.27 4.20 -1.38
CA ASP A 63 9.36 3.31 -1.72
C ASP A 63 9.81 3.69 -3.14
N GLY A 64 10.99 4.28 -3.27
CA GLY A 64 11.52 4.70 -4.56
C GLY A 64 11.57 3.50 -5.51
N TRP A 65 10.81 3.56 -6.60
CA TRP A 65 10.94 2.60 -7.67
C TRP A 65 12.16 3.01 -8.51
N ASP A 66 13.16 2.13 -8.54
CA ASP A 66 14.48 2.45 -9.11
C ASP A 66 14.47 2.76 -10.62
N TRP A 67 13.35 2.58 -11.35
CA TRP A 67 13.36 2.65 -12.80
C TRP A 67 12.52 3.75 -13.44
N ASP A 68 11.36 4.10 -12.90
CA ASP A 68 10.54 5.16 -13.50
C ASP A 68 9.39 5.61 -12.58
N PRO A 69 9.47 6.80 -11.97
CA PRO A 69 8.34 7.38 -11.25
C PRO A 69 7.23 7.84 -12.20
N LEU A 70 7.51 7.88 -13.53
CA LEU A 70 6.55 8.34 -14.54
C LEU A 70 5.64 7.19 -14.99
N ASP A 71 4.37 7.29 -14.69
CA ASP A 71 3.36 6.45 -15.31
C ASP A 71 3.12 6.90 -16.76
N PHE A 72 3.61 6.12 -17.71
CA PHE A 72 3.48 6.43 -19.14
C PHE A 72 2.03 6.42 -19.65
N GLU A 73 1.12 5.75 -18.97
CA GLU A 73 -0.28 5.69 -19.35
C GLU A 73 -1.03 6.96 -18.95
N SER A 74 -0.79 7.45 -17.74
CA SER A 74 -1.40 8.68 -17.22
C SER A 74 -0.53 9.92 -17.41
N GLY A 75 0.78 9.76 -17.61
CA GLY A 75 1.74 10.87 -17.67
C GLY A 75 2.01 11.53 -16.30
N VAL A 76 1.58 10.88 -15.21
CA VAL A 76 1.77 11.39 -13.83
C VAL A 76 3.04 10.80 -13.23
N ALA A 77 3.89 11.66 -12.67
CA ALA A 77 5.02 11.23 -11.88
C ALA A 77 4.55 10.74 -10.50
N ARG A 78 4.90 9.50 -10.15
CA ARG A 78 4.57 8.88 -8.85
C ARG A 78 5.65 9.18 -7.80
N ASP A 79 6.12 10.40 -7.75
CA ASP A 79 7.07 10.84 -6.74
C ASP A 79 6.31 11.53 -5.60
N TYR A 80 6.00 10.76 -4.57
CA TYR A 80 5.21 11.20 -3.42
C TYR A 80 6.05 11.39 -2.15
N LYS A 81 7.37 11.35 -2.30
CA LYS A 81 8.31 11.49 -1.19
C LYS A 81 8.94 12.89 -1.20
N ASP A 82 9.02 13.48 -0.01
CA ASP A 82 9.75 14.73 0.26
C ASP A 82 9.37 15.89 -0.69
N ILE A 83 8.07 16.01 -0.99
CA ILE A 83 7.52 17.07 -1.84
C ILE A 83 7.64 18.39 -1.10
N GLU A 84 8.35 19.36 -1.68
CA GLU A 84 8.46 20.69 -1.12
C GLU A 84 7.19 21.50 -1.38
N ILE A 85 6.63 22.07 -0.31
CA ILE A 85 5.47 22.94 -0.36
C ILE A 85 5.92 24.36 -0.03
N ASP A 86 5.78 25.28 -1.01
CA ASP A 86 6.04 26.71 -0.85
C ASP A 86 4.84 27.52 -1.37
N GLY A 87 3.96 27.90 -0.45
CA GLY A 87 2.69 28.51 -0.76
C GLY A 87 1.61 27.48 -1.08
N THR A 88 1.20 27.34 -2.34
CA THR A 88 0.16 26.38 -2.76
C THR A 88 0.72 25.43 -3.83
N THR A 89 0.66 24.14 -3.56
CA THR A 89 1.14 23.07 -4.45
C THR A 89 0.05 22.05 -4.66
N THR A 90 -0.21 21.68 -5.91
CA THR A 90 -1.14 20.59 -6.26
C THR A 90 -0.37 19.33 -6.57
N VAL A 91 -0.73 18.25 -5.91
CA VAL A 91 -0.15 16.92 -6.12
C VAL A 91 -1.25 16.00 -6.65
N THR A 92 -1.01 15.42 -7.83
CA THR A 92 -1.90 14.39 -8.38
C THR A 92 -1.46 13.03 -7.87
N VAL A 93 -2.36 12.32 -7.22
CA VAL A 93 -2.13 10.97 -6.69
C VAL A 93 -2.92 9.97 -7.49
N LEU A 94 -2.25 8.93 -7.99
CA LEU A 94 -2.87 7.83 -8.70
C LEU A 94 -3.29 6.75 -7.70
N GLY A 95 -4.59 6.52 -7.60
CA GLY A 95 -5.14 5.45 -6.76
C GLY A 95 -5.35 4.15 -7.54
N SER A 96 -5.36 3.04 -6.82
CA SER A 96 -5.62 1.71 -7.34
C SER A 96 -7.08 1.29 -7.17
N VAL A 97 -7.42 0.08 -7.62
CA VAL A 97 -8.76 -0.51 -7.48
C VAL A 97 -9.23 -0.58 -6.01
N MET A 98 -8.30 -0.73 -5.09
CA MET A 98 -8.60 -0.70 -3.65
C MET A 98 -8.56 0.74 -3.14
N PRO A 99 -9.68 1.28 -2.63
CA PRO A 99 -9.67 2.58 -1.97
C PRO A 99 -8.73 2.59 -0.76
N VAL A 100 -7.91 3.63 -0.63
CA VAL A 100 -6.90 3.70 0.43
C VAL A 100 -6.89 5.07 1.11
N VAL A 101 -6.73 5.06 2.43
CA VAL A 101 -6.51 6.28 3.22
C VAL A 101 -4.99 6.46 3.37
N PRO A 102 -4.40 7.49 2.74
CA PRO A 102 -2.97 7.72 2.81
C PRO A 102 -2.55 8.20 4.21
N VAL A 103 -1.29 7.99 4.52
CA VAL A 103 -0.60 8.68 5.62
C VAL A 103 0.16 9.85 5.01
N ILE A 104 -0.20 11.07 5.41
CA ILE A 104 0.48 12.30 4.99
C ILE A 104 1.45 12.69 6.08
N THR A 105 2.73 12.50 5.84
CA THR A 105 3.79 12.90 6.78
C THR A 105 4.26 14.29 6.45
N VAL A 106 4.14 15.20 7.41
CA VAL A 106 4.62 16.58 7.30
C VAL A 106 5.92 16.71 8.07
N SER A 107 6.96 17.15 7.39
CA SER A 107 8.26 17.47 7.99
C SER A 107 8.62 18.94 7.74
N SER A 108 9.28 19.54 8.73
CA SER A 108 9.84 20.92 8.62
C SER A 108 8.81 22.01 8.30
N SER A 109 7.54 21.87 8.76
CA SER A 109 6.57 22.95 8.52
C SER A 109 6.88 24.19 9.37
N SER A 110 6.83 25.35 8.73
CA SER A 110 6.82 26.65 9.39
C SER A 110 5.40 27.23 9.37
N GLY A 111 4.66 27.09 10.46
CA GLY A 111 3.27 27.56 10.56
C GLY A 111 2.22 26.49 10.30
N THR A 112 1.02 26.92 9.92
CA THR A 112 -0.10 26.01 9.65
C THR A 112 -0.01 25.48 8.22
N MET A 113 -0.09 24.17 8.08
CA MET A 113 -0.21 23.50 6.78
C MET A 113 -1.62 22.92 6.63
N THR A 114 -2.18 23.03 5.45
CA THR A 114 -3.50 22.48 5.12
C THR A 114 -3.44 21.66 3.84
N CYS A 115 -4.36 20.71 3.73
CA CYS A 115 -4.58 19.94 2.50
C CYS A 115 -6.06 20.00 2.13
N VAL A 116 -6.37 20.35 0.89
CA VAL A 116 -7.72 20.27 0.36
C VAL A 116 -7.85 19.01 -0.48
N TYR A 117 -8.84 18.19 -0.15
CA TYR A 117 -9.22 16.99 -0.88
C TYR A 117 -10.74 16.96 -1.05
N ASP A 118 -11.20 16.76 -2.28
CA ASP A 118 -12.64 16.76 -2.65
C ASP A 118 -13.40 17.99 -2.11
N GLY A 119 -12.75 19.17 -2.22
CA GLY A 119 -13.32 20.45 -1.79
C GLY A 119 -13.34 20.67 -0.27
N VAL A 120 -12.88 19.71 0.53
CA VAL A 120 -12.79 19.83 1.99
C VAL A 120 -11.35 20.14 2.43
N SER A 121 -11.19 21.15 3.28
CA SER A 121 -9.90 21.55 3.82
C SER A 121 -9.62 20.84 5.16
N TYR A 122 -8.45 20.24 5.25
CA TYR A 122 -7.94 19.55 6.45
C TYR A 122 -6.68 20.24 6.95
N SER A 123 -6.61 20.51 8.26
CA SER A 123 -5.39 21.00 8.89
C SER A 123 -4.44 19.85 9.13
N LEU A 124 -3.17 20.03 8.78
CA LEU A 124 -2.09 19.06 8.98
C LEU A 124 -1.20 19.52 10.13
N VAL A 125 -0.70 18.57 10.87
CA VAL A 125 0.31 18.76 11.93
C VAL A 125 1.63 18.13 11.54
N ASN A 126 2.73 18.58 12.14
CA ASN A 126 4.03 17.92 11.94
C ASN A 126 3.97 16.46 12.38
N GLY A 127 4.55 15.57 11.56
CA GLY A 127 4.48 14.13 11.69
C GLY A 127 3.35 13.53 10.86
N ASP A 128 2.90 12.36 11.24
CA ASP A 128 1.94 11.57 10.48
C ASP A 128 0.50 12.04 10.68
N ASN A 129 -0.15 12.34 9.57
CA ASN A 129 -1.56 12.69 9.52
C ASN A 129 -2.32 11.59 8.76
N ARG A 130 -3.27 10.95 9.43
CA ARG A 130 -4.15 9.96 8.81
C ARG A 130 -5.60 10.42 8.96
N ILE A 131 -6.19 10.83 7.85
CA ILE A 131 -7.51 11.44 7.79
C ILE A 131 -8.46 10.46 7.10
N PRO A 132 -9.34 9.75 7.83
CA PRO A 132 -10.20 8.69 7.26
C PRO A 132 -11.10 9.16 6.13
N ALA A 133 -11.44 10.45 6.08
CA ALA A 133 -12.25 11.03 5.02
C ALA A 133 -11.48 11.22 3.69
N MET A 134 -10.15 11.22 3.73
CA MET A 134 -9.30 11.31 2.54
C MET A 134 -9.07 9.92 1.95
N SER A 135 -10.08 9.36 1.31
CA SER A 135 -9.99 8.04 0.68
C SER A 135 -9.68 8.18 -0.81
N ILE A 136 -8.44 7.91 -1.19
CA ILE A 136 -8.00 7.90 -2.60
C ILE A 136 -8.68 6.74 -3.30
N GLN A 137 -9.41 7.05 -4.36
CA GLN A 137 -10.12 6.10 -5.20
C GLN A 137 -9.29 5.73 -6.43
N ALA A 138 -9.75 4.74 -7.22
CA ALA A 138 -9.14 4.42 -8.49
C ALA A 138 -9.11 5.63 -9.43
N GLY A 139 -7.99 5.81 -10.11
CA GLY A 139 -7.73 6.94 -10.99
C GLY A 139 -7.05 8.10 -10.28
N GLU A 140 -7.15 9.29 -10.87
CA GLU A 140 -6.48 10.48 -10.37
C GLU A 140 -7.25 11.14 -9.22
N SER A 141 -6.52 11.49 -8.17
CA SER A 141 -7.00 12.30 -7.04
C SER A 141 -6.09 13.51 -6.88
N MET A 142 -6.67 14.70 -6.78
CA MET A 142 -5.91 15.93 -6.55
C MET A 142 -5.89 16.30 -5.07
N LEU A 143 -4.69 16.47 -4.55
CA LEU A 143 -4.41 16.96 -3.20
C LEU A 143 -3.79 18.36 -3.34
N ILE A 144 -4.43 19.38 -2.77
CA ILE A 144 -3.93 20.75 -2.83
C ILE A 144 -3.40 21.13 -1.45
N PHE A 145 -2.08 21.19 -1.34
CA PHE A 145 -1.41 21.60 -0.10
C PHE A 145 -1.21 23.12 -0.08
N SER A 146 -1.35 23.72 1.10
CA SER A 146 -1.07 25.14 1.32
C SER A 146 -0.29 25.32 2.62
N GLY A 147 0.80 26.08 2.57
CA GLY A 147 1.72 26.32 3.69
C GLY A 147 3.17 26.31 3.22
N HIS A 148 4.09 26.07 4.16
CA HIS A 148 5.53 25.95 3.90
C HIS A 148 6.07 24.76 4.66
N GLY A 149 6.76 23.85 3.95
CA GLY A 149 7.34 22.64 4.55
C GLY A 149 7.50 21.53 3.53
N THR A 150 7.74 20.32 4.02
CA THR A 150 7.90 19.13 3.18
C THR A 150 6.82 18.11 3.51
N VAL A 151 6.25 17.48 2.50
CA VAL A 151 5.18 16.49 2.62
C VAL A 151 5.57 15.21 1.91
N SER A 152 5.30 14.07 2.55
CA SER A 152 5.33 12.74 1.91
C SER A 152 3.96 12.09 2.04
N ILE A 153 3.53 11.40 0.98
CA ILE A 153 2.20 10.78 0.91
C ILE A 153 2.39 9.27 0.80
N ASP A 154 2.22 8.55 1.90
CA ASP A 154 2.44 7.10 1.96
C ASP A 154 1.12 6.33 1.90
N PHE A 155 1.01 5.44 0.96
CA PHE A 155 -0.07 4.47 0.85
C PHE A 155 0.39 3.20 0.13
N ARG A 156 -0.37 2.13 0.28
CA ARG A 156 -0.10 0.86 -0.36
C ARG A 156 -1.22 0.51 -1.31
N GLU A 157 -0.87 0.27 -2.55
CA GLU A 157 -1.83 -0.14 -3.57
C GLU A 157 -2.35 -1.55 -3.34
N GLY A 158 -3.59 -1.78 -3.79
CA GLY A 158 -4.21 -3.08 -3.81
C GLY A 158 -4.86 -3.37 -5.17
N SER A 159 -4.87 -4.65 -5.55
CA SER A 159 -5.50 -5.15 -6.77
C SER A 159 -6.36 -6.37 -6.46
N LEU A 160 -7.33 -6.68 -7.31
CA LEU A 160 -8.14 -7.91 -7.22
C LEU A 160 -7.40 -9.10 -7.80
#